data_d397cc0d766dbeb908fa4c1b584fc0a2
#
_entry.id   d397cc0d766dbeb908fa4c1b584fc0a2
#
_cell.length_a   1.000
_cell.length_b   1.000
_cell.length_c   1.000
_cell.angle_alpha   90.00
_cell.angle_beta   90.00
_cell.angle_gamma   90.00
#
_symmetry.space_group_name_H-M   'P 1'
#
loop_
_entity.id
_entity.type
_entity.pdbx_description
1 polymer ?
#
loop_
_entity_poly.entity_id
_entity_poly.type
_entity_poly.pdbx_seq_one_letter_code
_entity_poly.pdbx_strand_id
1 'polypeptide(L)'
;MSSSTQELHTATTELPSSAPVPTRWLALAVLLTGAFLPILDFTIVNLALPSIRQSLGATSAQVQFVISAYAATYAVMLITGGRLGDLLGRKRMFLIGVAGFSVASLLCGFAASPTALILGRILQALMATVMAPQVLAFIRILFPGPEQTRALALYGATFGLANICGQLLGGFLVFAHPFGYSWQSIFFINIPIGIVAFVGAVFFVKESRSLHAKNLDFIGAILLSLTLGCLVYPLIEGRELGWPKWMMGMVCLCIISLLGFIQYEARLSSKGLDPLVELALFRNRRFSLGILMGLVFYMLSAFYLTFSLYLQAGLHKTPLQAGIAMLPFAVSFFFSSAASALDTRVRSYALPAGFALQVIGFGIVALCARYQLRGLEEGLVCAGIGFGIVMPRVIKAVIGDIDERHAGLASGMVMTALQIGSALGIAIVGGFFYVSLGAETSLHAYARAFSNSMAMHVALLILGCALSLCLPGERPITLCVDSSQNSAKAFH
;
A
#
# COMPACT_ATOMS: atom_id res chain seq x y z
N MET A 1 -54.62 -16.41 39.32
CA MET A 1 -54.83 -15.55 38.14
C MET A 1 -53.50 -15.05 37.74
N SER A 2 -53.04 -15.71 36.79
CA SER A 2 -52.08 -15.71 35.74
C SER A 2 -51.07 -14.53 35.76
N SER A 3 -49.86 -14.86 36.20
CA SER A 3 -48.63 -14.11 35.99
C SER A 3 -48.00 -14.58 34.68
N SER A 4 -48.07 -13.75 33.66
CA SER A 4 -47.33 -13.91 32.43
C SER A 4 -45.93 -13.34 32.63
N THR A 5 -44.98 -14.17 32.97
CA THR A 5 -43.53 -13.89 32.87
C THR A 5 -43.15 -13.84 31.41
N GLN A 6 -42.89 -12.65 30.91
CA GLN A 6 -42.26 -12.39 29.63
C GLN A 6 -40.78 -12.84 29.72
N GLU A 7 -40.47 -13.96 29.10
CA GLU A 7 -39.10 -14.38 28.85
C GLU A 7 -38.46 -13.38 27.88
N LEU A 8 -37.63 -12.48 28.41
CA LEU A 8 -36.68 -11.74 27.64
C LEU A 8 -35.63 -12.75 27.13
N HIS A 9 -35.82 -13.22 25.92
CA HIS A 9 -34.72 -13.82 25.14
C HIS A 9 -33.65 -12.76 24.93
N THR A 10 -32.67 -12.73 25.82
CA THR A 10 -31.36 -12.13 25.56
C THR A 10 -30.73 -12.95 24.44
N ALA A 11 -30.89 -12.47 23.23
CA ALA A 11 -30.08 -12.92 22.11
C ALA A 11 -28.63 -12.53 22.43
N THR A 12 -27.94 -13.40 23.15
CA THR A 12 -26.47 -13.40 23.19
C THR A 12 -25.98 -13.59 21.75
N THR A 13 -25.57 -12.49 21.17
CA THR A 13 -24.84 -12.51 19.89
C THR A 13 -23.57 -13.32 20.14
N GLU A 14 -23.62 -14.62 19.87
CA GLU A 14 -22.43 -15.46 19.85
C GLU A 14 -21.48 -14.83 18.82
N LEU A 15 -20.41 -14.23 19.31
CA LEU A 15 -19.24 -13.92 18.51
C LEU A 15 -18.89 -15.21 17.75
N PRO A 16 -18.67 -15.16 16.44
CA PRO A 16 -18.38 -16.36 15.67
C PRO A 16 -17.21 -17.06 16.33
N SER A 17 -17.46 -18.28 16.80
CA SER A 17 -16.53 -19.23 17.42
C SER A 17 -15.15 -19.04 16.80
N SER A 18 -14.17 -18.68 17.61
CA SER A 18 -12.78 -18.49 17.21
C SER A 18 -12.34 -19.72 16.41
N ALA A 19 -12.07 -19.56 15.12
CA ALA A 19 -11.45 -20.61 14.33
C ALA A 19 -10.16 -21.09 15.05
N PRO A 20 -9.83 -22.39 15.03
CA PRO A 20 -8.62 -22.90 15.65
C PRO A 20 -7.40 -22.06 15.26
N VAL A 21 -6.54 -21.74 16.22
CA VAL A 21 -5.37 -20.84 16.03
C VAL A 21 -4.57 -21.12 14.75
N PRO A 22 -4.27 -22.39 14.38
CA PRO A 22 -3.51 -22.69 13.16
C PRO A 22 -4.25 -22.26 11.88
N THR A 23 -5.58 -22.32 11.83
CA THR A 23 -6.35 -22.00 10.63
C THR A 23 -6.33 -20.51 10.30
N ARG A 24 -6.24 -19.61 11.31
CA ARG A 24 -6.15 -18.16 11.10
C ARG A 24 -4.84 -17.74 10.44
N TRP A 25 -3.72 -18.36 10.84
CA TRP A 25 -2.40 -18.09 10.27
C TRP A 25 -2.27 -18.62 8.84
N LEU A 26 -2.88 -19.78 8.55
CA LEU A 26 -2.97 -20.28 7.17
C LEU A 26 -3.82 -19.36 6.29
N ALA A 27 -4.95 -18.86 6.80
CA ALA A 27 -5.75 -17.88 6.11
C ALA A 27 -4.94 -16.59 5.84
N LEU A 28 -4.15 -16.11 6.82
CA LEU A 28 -3.27 -14.97 6.63
C LEU A 28 -2.22 -15.25 5.54
N ALA A 29 -1.54 -16.40 5.57
CA ALA A 29 -0.54 -16.74 4.56
C ALA A 29 -1.12 -16.69 3.15
N VAL A 30 -2.33 -17.22 2.96
CA VAL A 30 -3.07 -17.16 1.69
C VAL A 30 -3.42 -15.72 1.32
N LEU A 31 -3.94 -14.91 2.25
CA LEU A 31 -4.29 -13.52 2.00
C LEU A 31 -3.05 -12.68 1.64
N LEU A 32 -1.90 -12.97 2.26
CA LEU A 32 -0.64 -12.29 1.95
C LEU A 32 -0.18 -12.51 0.51
N THR A 33 -0.52 -13.65 -0.13
CA THR A 33 -0.25 -13.84 -1.57
C THR A 33 -1.02 -12.83 -2.42
N GLY A 34 -2.23 -12.45 -2.01
CA GLY A 34 -3.02 -11.39 -2.66
C GLY A 34 -2.43 -9.98 -2.46
N ALA A 35 -1.69 -9.73 -1.38
CA ALA A 35 -0.93 -8.51 -1.22
C ALA A 35 0.40 -8.53 -1.99
N PHE A 36 1.00 -9.71 -2.13
CA PHE A 36 2.26 -9.94 -2.84
C PHE A 36 2.13 -9.67 -4.35
N LEU A 37 1.06 -10.19 -4.97
CA LEU A 37 0.86 -10.15 -6.41
C LEU A 37 0.91 -8.73 -7.02
N PRO A 38 0.17 -7.71 -6.53
CA PRO A 38 0.20 -6.37 -7.12
C PRO A 38 1.56 -5.70 -7.03
N ILE A 39 2.32 -5.99 -5.97
CA ILE A 39 3.64 -5.38 -5.73
C ILE A 39 4.69 -6.04 -6.59
N LEU A 40 4.67 -7.38 -6.65
CA LEU A 40 5.52 -8.15 -7.56
C LEU A 40 5.33 -7.67 -9.00
N ASP A 41 4.08 -7.63 -9.44
CA ASP A 41 3.70 -7.24 -10.80
C ASP A 41 4.13 -5.80 -11.13
N PHE A 42 3.93 -4.86 -10.20
CA PHE A 42 4.37 -3.49 -10.39
C PHE A 42 5.90 -3.37 -10.53
N THR A 43 6.66 -4.11 -9.72
CA THR A 43 8.13 -4.04 -9.72
C THR A 43 8.75 -4.78 -10.90
N ILE A 44 8.20 -5.93 -11.27
CA ILE A 44 8.75 -6.80 -12.32
C ILE A 44 8.63 -6.18 -13.72
N VAL A 45 7.54 -5.45 -14.00
CA VAL A 45 7.27 -4.80 -15.29
C VAL A 45 8.32 -3.75 -15.62
N ASN A 46 8.84 -3.01 -14.63
CA ASN A 46 9.85 -1.97 -14.86
C ASN A 46 11.11 -2.49 -15.56
N LEU A 47 11.52 -3.73 -15.29
CA LEU A 47 12.69 -4.35 -15.90
C LEU A 47 12.44 -4.81 -17.34
N ALA A 48 11.19 -5.10 -17.70
CA ALA A 48 10.81 -5.59 -19.01
C ALA A 48 10.49 -4.48 -20.02
N LEU A 49 10.42 -3.22 -19.59
CA LEU A 49 10.03 -2.10 -20.49
C LEU A 49 10.84 -2.00 -21.78
N PRO A 50 12.18 -2.15 -21.78
CA PRO A 50 12.93 -2.11 -23.02
C PRO A 50 12.52 -3.22 -23.99
N SER A 51 12.31 -4.44 -23.48
CA SER A 51 11.89 -5.60 -24.27
C SER A 51 10.45 -5.43 -24.79
N ILE A 52 9.54 -4.89 -23.99
CA ILE A 52 8.17 -4.55 -24.39
C ILE A 52 8.20 -3.52 -25.52
N ARG A 53 9.00 -2.46 -25.37
CA ARG A 53 9.15 -1.41 -26.39
C ARG A 53 9.59 -1.97 -27.73
N GLN A 54 10.64 -2.79 -27.71
CA GLN A 54 11.20 -3.38 -28.91
C GLN A 54 10.25 -4.38 -29.58
N SER A 55 9.62 -5.25 -28.78
CA SER A 55 8.75 -6.32 -29.28
C SER A 55 7.43 -5.79 -29.86
N LEU A 56 6.80 -4.79 -29.22
CA LEU A 56 5.51 -4.25 -29.64
C LEU A 56 5.64 -3.00 -30.53
N GLY A 57 6.86 -2.51 -30.83
CA GLY A 57 7.06 -1.26 -31.55
C GLY A 57 6.48 -0.04 -30.82
N ALA A 58 6.47 -0.08 -29.48
CA ALA A 58 5.81 0.93 -28.67
C ALA A 58 6.59 2.26 -28.65
N THR A 59 5.87 3.38 -28.68
CA THR A 59 6.44 4.71 -28.45
C THR A 59 6.85 4.87 -26.98
N SER A 60 7.72 5.85 -26.68
CA SER A 60 8.12 6.14 -25.29
C SER A 60 6.91 6.47 -24.40
N ALA A 61 5.94 7.23 -24.93
CA ALA A 61 4.70 7.54 -24.22
C ALA A 61 3.87 6.29 -23.92
N GLN A 62 3.71 5.36 -24.89
CA GLN A 62 2.98 4.12 -24.66
C GLN A 62 3.63 3.22 -23.62
N VAL A 63 4.97 3.10 -23.63
CA VAL A 63 5.72 2.35 -22.60
C VAL A 63 5.47 2.94 -21.20
N GLN A 64 5.46 4.25 -21.10
CA GLN A 64 5.17 4.94 -19.85
C GLN A 64 3.72 4.68 -19.39
N PHE A 65 2.76 4.73 -20.30
CA PHE A 65 1.36 4.42 -19.99
C PHE A 65 1.15 2.97 -19.49
N VAL A 66 1.98 2.01 -19.86
CA VAL A 66 1.93 0.64 -19.31
C VAL A 66 2.09 0.64 -17.78
N ILE A 67 2.92 1.54 -17.23
CA ILE A 67 3.11 1.65 -15.78
C ILE A 67 2.11 2.62 -15.17
N SER A 68 2.00 3.83 -15.74
CA SER A 68 1.22 4.91 -15.13
C SER A 68 -0.28 4.63 -15.12
N ALA A 69 -0.82 3.98 -16.16
CA ALA A 69 -2.21 3.57 -16.20
C ALA A 69 -2.57 2.58 -15.08
N TYR A 70 -1.68 1.62 -14.81
CA TYR A 70 -1.84 0.73 -13.66
C TYR A 70 -1.81 1.50 -12.33
N ALA A 71 -0.77 2.31 -12.10
CA ALA A 71 -0.59 3.06 -10.86
C ALA A 71 -1.74 4.02 -10.59
N ALA A 72 -2.17 4.78 -11.61
CA ALA A 72 -3.28 5.71 -11.50
C ALA A 72 -4.60 4.99 -11.20
N THR A 73 -4.94 3.94 -11.96
CA THR A 73 -6.15 3.14 -11.74
C THR A 73 -6.15 2.52 -10.35
N TYR A 74 -5.02 1.96 -9.94
CA TYR A 74 -4.86 1.35 -8.61
C TYR A 74 -5.08 2.38 -7.50
N ALA A 75 -4.46 3.56 -7.58
CA ALA A 75 -4.59 4.61 -6.58
C ALA A 75 -6.04 5.13 -6.46
N VAL A 76 -6.70 5.35 -7.60
CA VAL A 76 -8.06 5.92 -7.68
C VAL A 76 -9.11 4.98 -7.13
N MET A 77 -9.00 3.67 -7.40
CA MET A 77 -10.05 2.69 -7.12
C MET A 77 -9.93 1.96 -5.78
N LEU A 78 -8.85 2.18 -5.02
CA LEU A 78 -8.60 1.44 -3.77
C LEU A 78 -9.68 1.63 -2.71
N ILE A 79 -10.21 2.83 -2.52
CA ILE A 79 -11.27 3.11 -1.53
C ILE A 79 -12.56 2.40 -1.96
N THR A 80 -12.93 2.50 -3.24
CA THR A 80 -14.08 1.81 -3.80
C THR A 80 -13.96 0.29 -3.65
N GLY A 81 -12.78 -0.27 -3.93
CA GLY A 81 -12.49 -1.69 -3.74
C GLY A 81 -12.64 -2.16 -2.30
N GLY A 82 -12.19 -1.34 -1.34
CA GLY A 82 -12.40 -1.59 0.09
C GLY A 82 -13.88 -1.64 0.47
N ARG A 83 -14.66 -0.68 0.01
CA ARG A 83 -16.11 -0.60 0.25
C ARG A 83 -16.88 -1.76 -0.39
N LEU A 84 -16.49 -2.19 -1.58
CA LEU A 84 -17.08 -3.38 -2.23
C LEU A 84 -16.94 -4.63 -1.35
N GLY A 85 -15.81 -4.79 -0.66
CA GLY A 85 -15.63 -5.91 0.28
C GLY A 85 -16.58 -5.86 1.47
N ASP A 86 -16.81 -4.68 2.02
CA ASP A 86 -17.75 -4.51 3.14
C ASP A 86 -19.20 -4.83 2.74
N LEU A 87 -19.59 -4.50 1.49
CA LEU A 87 -20.95 -4.71 0.97
C LEU A 87 -21.21 -6.12 0.46
N LEU A 88 -20.33 -6.62 -0.40
CA LEU A 88 -20.55 -7.85 -1.17
C LEU A 88 -19.91 -9.10 -0.54
N GLY A 89 -19.08 -8.88 0.50
CA GLY A 89 -18.32 -9.93 1.18
C GLY A 89 -16.84 -9.89 0.83
N ARG A 90 -16.00 -9.88 1.86
CA ARG A 90 -14.55 -9.70 1.73
C ARG A 90 -13.87 -10.88 1.06
N LYS A 91 -14.25 -12.13 1.42
CA LYS A 91 -13.75 -13.33 0.75
C LYS A 91 -14.15 -13.35 -0.73
N ARG A 92 -15.42 -13.06 -1.02
CA ARG A 92 -15.92 -13.03 -2.40
C ARG A 92 -15.14 -12.00 -3.23
N MET A 93 -14.93 -10.79 -2.72
CA MET A 93 -14.16 -9.75 -3.42
C MET A 93 -12.70 -10.15 -3.57
N PHE A 94 -12.08 -10.74 -2.57
CA PHE A 94 -10.72 -11.27 -2.67
C PHE A 94 -10.61 -12.32 -3.80
N LEU A 95 -11.51 -13.30 -3.86
CA LEU A 95 -11.53 -14.34 -4.90
C LEU A 95 -11.76 -13.76 -6.31
N ILE A 96 -12.71 -12.82 -6.45
CA ILE A 96 -12.96 -12.12 -7.72
C ILE A 96 -11.72 -11.32 -8.14
N GLY A 97 -11.10 -10.61 -7.19
CA GLY A 97 -9.89 -9.84 -7.45
C GLY A 97 -8.72 -10.71 -7.90
N VAL A 98 -8.44 -11.82 -7.20
CA VAL A 98 -7.37 -12.76 -7.56
C VAL A 98 -7.62 -13.41 -8.92
N ALA A 99 -8.83 -13.91 -9.17
CA ALA A 99 -9.19 -14.54 -10.45
C ALA A 99 -9.10 -13.53 -11.59
N GLY A 100 -9.70 -12.34 -11.41
CA GLY A 100 -9.68 -11.27 -12.42
C GLY A 100 -8.27 -10.75 -12.68
N PHE A 101 -7.42 -10.62 -11.63
CA PHE A 101 -6.02 -10.24 -11.77
C PHE A 101 -5.22 -11.27 -12.58
N SER A 102 -5.45 -12.57 -12.33
CA SER A 102 -4.81 -13.66 -13.07
C SER A 102 -5.24 -13.67 -14.54
N VAL A 103 -6.53 -13.48 -14.82
CA VAL A 103 -7.04 -13.34 -16.20
C VAL A 103 -6.47 -12.10 -16.88
N ALA A 104 -6.44 -10.95 -16.20
CA ALA A 104 -5.85 -9.73 -16.74
C ALA A 104 -4.34 -9.88 -17.00
N SER A 105 -3.62 -10.62 -16.14
CA SER A 105 -2.21 -10.96 -16.37
C SER A 105 -2.04 -11.82 -17.62
N LEU A 106 -2.94 -12.80 -17.84
CA LEU A 106 -2.93 -13.60 -19.06
C LEU A 106 -3.14 -12.74 -20.30
N LEU A 107 -4.12 -11.83 -20.27
CA LEU A 107 -4.37 -10.87 -21.35
C LEU A 107 -3.17 -9.96 -21.62
N CYS A 108 -2.49 -9.48 -20.58
CA CYS A 108 -1.24 -8.71 -20.70
C CYS A 108 -0.15 -9.54 -21.40
N GLY A 109 0.04 -10.80 -20.99
CA GLY A 109 1.07 -11.68 -21.57
C GLY A 109 0.81 -12.01 -23.06
N PHE A 110 -0.43 -12.03 -23.49
CA PHE A 110 -0.81 -12.26 -24.90
C PHE A 110 -1.09 -10.96 -25.68
N ALA A 111 -0.78 -9.79 -25.12
CA ALA A 111 -1.03 -8.53 -25.81
C ALA A 111 -0.21 -8.42 -27.10
N ALA A 112 -0.91 -8.23 -28.22
CA ALA A 112 -0.31 -8.08 -29.55
C ALA A 112 -0.04 -6.61 -29.95
N SER A 113 -0.43 -5.65 -29.09
CA SER A 113 -0.21 -4.23 -29.32
C SER A 113 -0.02 -3.48 -28.01
N PRO A 114 0.65 -2.30 -28.04
CA PRO A 114 0.81 -1.47 -26.85
C PRO A 114 -0.52 -1.08 -26.21
N THR A 115 -1.55 -0.77 -27.02
CA THR A 115 -2.88 -0.42 -26.54
C THR A 115 -3.56 -1.58 -25.82
N ALA A 116 -3.46 -2.80 -26.36
CA ALA A 116 -4.00 -4.00 -25.71
C ALA A 116 -3.32 -4.24 -24.35
N LEU A 117 -1.99 -4.05 -24.28
CA LEU A 117 -1.25 -4.16 -23.04
C LEU A 117 -1.70 -3.10 -22.01
N ILE A 118 -1.86 -1.83 -22.41
CA ILE A 118 -2.33 -0.75 -21.53
C ILE A 118 -3.73 -1.07 -20.97
N LEU A 119 -4.66 -1.51 -21.83
CA LEU A 119 -6.01 -1.91 -21.40
C LEU A 119 -5.96 -3.10 -20.43
N GLY A 120 -5.10 -4.09 -20.70
CA GLY A 120 -4.84 -5.20 -19.77
C GLY A 120 -4.32 -4.72 -18.42
N ARG A 121 -3.42 -3.73 -18.40
CA ARG A 121 -2.88 -3.10 -17.19
C ARG A 121 -3.95 -2.36 -16.37
N ILE A 122 -4.86 -1.65 -17.04
CA ILE A 122 -6.00 -1.01 -16.38
C ILE A 122 -6.89 -2.07 -15.72
N LEU A 123 -7.25 -3.13 -16.44
CA LEU A 123 -8.06 -4.23 -15.92
C LEU A 123 -7.36 -4.92 -14.74
N GLN A 124 -6.06 -5.16 -14.85
CA GLN A 124 -5.25 -5.78 -13.81
C GLN A 124 -5.23 -4.92 -12.54
N ALA A 125 -5.08 -3.59 -12.68
CA ALA A 125 -5.15 -2.65 -11.58
C ALA A 125 -6.54 -2.63 -10.91
N LEU A 126 -7.63 -2.63 -11.69
CA LEU A 126 -9.00 -2.72 -11.16
C LEU A 126 -9.18 -3.98 -10.30
N MET A 127 -8.71 -5.12 -10.76
CA MET A 127 -8.81 -6.37 -10.00
C MET A 127 -7.92 -6.36 -8.75
N ALA A 128 -6.75 -5.74 -8.82
CA ALA A 128 -5.87 -5.56 -7.68
C ALA A 128 -6.53 -4.67 -6.60
N THR A 129 -7.27 -3.61 -6.97
CA THR A 129 -7.99 -2.76 -6.01
C THR A 129 -9.14 -3.48 -5.31
N VAL A 130 -9.75 -4.46 -5.94
CA VAL A 130 -10.79 -5.28 -5.34
C VAL A 130 -10.20 -6.26 -4.32
N MET A 131 -8.98 -6.75 -4.56
CA MET A 131 -8.29 -7.76 -3.74
C MET A 131 -7.50 -7.16 -2.56
N ALA A 132 -6.65 -6.17 -2.81
CA ALA A 132 -5.65 -5.72 -1.85
C ALA A 132 -6.22 -5.15 -0.53
N PRO A 133 -7.26 -4.30 -0.51
CA PRO A 133 -7.82 -3.78 0.73
C PRO A 133 -8.41 -4.87 1.63
N GLN A 134 -8.86 -5.99 1.04
CA GLN A 134 -9.45 -7.09 1.79
C GLN A 134 -8.44 -7.74 2.73
N VAL A 135 -7.16 -7.78 2.34
CA VAL A 135 -6.09 -8.35 3.17
C VAL A 135 -5.98 -7.62 4.51
N LEU A 136 -5.92 -6.29 4.49
CA LEU A 136 -5.89 -5.48 5.71
C LEU A 136 -7.19 -5.57 6.51
N ALA A 137 -8.35 -5.61 5.82
CA ALA A 137 -9.64 -5.79 6.46
C ALA A 137 -9.72 -7.14 7.21
N PHE A 138 -9.24 -8.23 6.59
CA PHE A 138 -9.15 -9.53 7.24
C PHE A 138 -8.16 -9.54 8.41
N ILE A 139 -7.00 -8.90 8.29
CA ILE A 139 -6.05 -8.77 9.42
C ILE A 139 -6.74 -8.12 10.62
N ARG A 140 -7.52 -7.07 10.38
CA ARG A 140 -8.27 -6.39 11.44
C ARG A 140 -9.27 -7.31 12.17
N ILE A 141 -9.95 -8.17 11.41
CA ILE A 141 -11.03 -9.04 11.93
C ILE A 141 -10.47 -10.30 12.60
N LEU A 142 -9.48 -10.93 11.94
CA LEU A 142 -8.96 -12.23 12.38
C LEU A 142 -7.97 -12.13 13.55
N PHE A 143 -7.31 -10.98 13.71
CA PHE A 143 -6.23 -10.78 14.67
C PHE A 143 -6.47 -9.57 15.57
N PRO A 144 -7.28 -9.72 16.64
CA PRO A 144 -7.48 -8.64 17.61
C PRO A 144 -6.24 -8.46 18.52
N GLY A 145 -6.07 -7.27 19.06
CA GLY A 145 -5.08 -6.98 20.09
C GLY A 145 -3.62 -7.14 19.62
N PRO A 146 -2.75 -7.77 20.44
CA PRO A 146 -1.32 -7.88 20.12
C PRO A 146 -1.01 -8.70 18.86
N GLU A 147 -1.83 -9.68 18.53
CA GLU A 147 -1.65 -10.52 17.33
C GLU A 147 -1.79 -9.71 16.04
N GLN A 148 -2.57 -8.64 16.04
CA GLN A 148 -2.70 -7.74 14.90
C GLN A 148 -1.35 -7.13 14.49
N THR A 149 -0.52 -6.76 15.48
CA THR A 149 0.82 -6.22 15.22
C THR A 149 1.70 -7.24 14.48
N ARG A 150 1.61 -8.53 14.87
CA ARG A 150 2.33 -9.61 14.15
C ARG A 150 1.83 -9.78 12.73
N ALA A 151 0.51 -9.82 12.55
CA ALA A 151 -0.09 -9.97 11.22
C ALA A 151 0.27 -8.81 10.28
N LEU A 152 0.26 -7.56 10.79
CA LEU A 152 0.68 -6.37 10.04
C LEU A 152 2.18 -6.36 9.74
N ALA A 153 3.01 -6.89 10.64
CA ALA A 153 4.45 -7.01 10.38
C ALA A 153 4.73 -8.03 9.26
N LEU A 154 4.02 -9.16 9.23
CA LEU A 154 4.10 -10.14 8.13
C LEU A 154 3.58 -9.53 6.82
N TYR A 155 2.51 -8.72 6.87
CA TYR A 155 2.03 -7.96 5.73
C TYR A 155 3.13 -7.01 5.20
N GLY A 156 3.79 -6.26 6.08
CA GLY A 156 4.93 -5.40 5.71
C GLY A 156 6.10 -6.20 5.12
N ALA A 157 6.45 -7.35 5.72
CA ALA A 157 7.49 -8.22 5.20
C ALA A 157 7.17 -8.74 3.78
N THR A 158 5.88 -8.99 3.48
CA THR A 158 5.43 -9.39 2.15
C THR A 158 5.76 -8.33 1.08
N PHE A 159 5.68 -7.04 1.41
CA PHE A 159 6.10 -5.96 0.50
C PHE A 159 7.61 -6.03 0.20
N GLY A 160 8.44 -6.23 1.23
CA GLY A 160 9.88 -6.40 1.06
C GLY A 160 10.21 -7.59 0.18
N LEU A 161 9.58 -8.74 0.45
CA LEU A 161 9.76 -9.96 -0.34
C LEU A 161 9.32 -9.78 -1.79
N ALA A 162 8.17 -9.13 -2.03
CA ALA A 162 7.66 -8.88 -3.38
C ALA A 162 8.59 -7.97 -4.19
N ASN A 163 9.17 -6.94 -3.55
CA ASN A 163 10.18 -6.09 -4.18
C ASN A 163 11.45 -6.87 -4.55
N ILE A 164 11.97 -7.69 -3.64
CA ILE A 164 13.15 -8.53 -3.91
C ILE A 164 12.86 -9.48 -5.08
N CYS A 165 11.74 -10.21 -4.99
CA CYS A 165 11.33 -11.16 -6.02
C CYS A 165 11.11 -10.46 -7.37
N GLY A 166 10.47 -9.29 -7.38
CA GLY A 166 10.22 -8.52 -8.61
C GLY A 166 11.49 -8.14 -9.33
N GLN A 167 12.49 -7.66 -8.60
CA GLN A 167 13.79 -7.30 -9.17
C GLN A 167 14.55 -8.52 -9.71
N LEU A 168 14.64 -9.60 -8.93
CA LEU A 168 15.40 -10.78 -9.31
C LEU A 168 14.70 -11.58 -10.41
N LEU A 169 13.40 -11.88 -10.22
CA LEU A 169 12.64 -12.69 -11.19
C LEU A 169 12.41 -11.94 -12.48
N GLY A 170 12.23 -10.61 -12.43
CA GLY A 170 12.07 -9.80 -13.65
C GLY A 170 13.27 -9.90 -14.57
N GLY A 171 14.47 -9.69 -14.02
CA GLY A 171 15.71 -9.85 -14.78
C GLY A 171 15.91 -11.28 -15.29
N PHE A 172 15.66 -12.27 -14.43
CA PHE A 172 15.82 -13.69 -14.78
C PHE A 172 14.83 -14.15 -15.87
N LEU A 173 13.56 -13.82 -15.76
CA LEU A 173 12.51 -14.25 -16.70
C LEU A 173 12.70 -13.63 -18.09
N VAL A 174 13.08 -12.35 -18.13
CA VAL A 174 13.38 -11.68 -19.42
C VAL A 174 14.63 -12.26 -20.08
N PHE A 175 15.63 -12.70 -19.29
CA PHE A 175 16.86 -13.31 -19.80
C PHE A 175 16.66 -14.77 -20.22
N ALA A 176 15.98 -15.57 -19.39
CA ALA A 176 15.87 -17.02 -19.57
C ALA A 176 14.91 -17.45 -20.69
N HIS A 177 14.03 -16.55 -21.14
CA HIS A 177 13.04 -16.81 -22.20
C HIS A 177 12.27 -18.12 -21.99
N PRO A 178 11.65 -18.38 -20.82
CA PRO A 178 10.98 -19.63 -20.54
C PRO A 178 9.87 -19.89 -21.59
N PHE A 179 9.85 -21.08 -22.14
CA PHE A 179 8.91 -21.49 -23.20
C PHE A 179 8.95 -20.61 -24.48
N GLY A 180 10.06 -19.92 -24.72
CA GLY A 180 10.22 -18.99 -25.86
C GLY A 180 9.60 -17.61 -25.66
N TYR A 181 9.00 -17.34 -24.50
CA TYR A 181 8.49 -16.02 -24.15
C TYR A 181 9.56 -15.17 -23.46
N SER A 182 9.68 -13.90 -23.86
CA SER A 182 10.56 -12.93 -23.22
C SER A 182 9.83 -12.16 -22.12
N TRP A 183 9.44 -10.92 -22.39
CA TRP A 183 8.72 -10.06 -21.45
C TRP A 183 7.36 -10.60 -21.02
N GLN A 184 6.71 -11.43 -21.83
CA GLN A 184 5.41 -12.03 -21.52
C GLN A 184 5.44 -12.89 -20.25
N SER A 185 6.55 -13.56 -19.99
CA SER A 185 6.77 -14.44 -18.84
C SER A 185 6.61 -13.73 -17.50
N ILE A 186 6.86 -12.39 -17.44
CA ILE A 186 6.63 -11.62 -16.21
C ILE A 186 5.16 -11.52 -15.82
N PHE A 187 4.25 -11.61 -16.77
CA PHE A 187 2.81 -11.65 -16.52
C PHE A 187 2.35 -13.07 -16.20
N PHE A 188 2.89 -14.07 -16.89
CA PHE A 188 2.49 -15.47 -16.70
C PHE A 188 2.85 -16.01 -15.31
N ILE A 189 3.90 -15.48 -14.65
CA ILE A 189 4.25 -15.87 -13.28
C ILE A 189 3.15 -15.55 -12.27
N ASN A 190 2.30 -14.56 -12.54
CA ASN A 190 1.18 -14.20 -11.67
C ASN A 190 0.11 -15.30 -11.63
N ILE A 191 0.01 -16.16 -12.68
CA ILE A 191 -1.04 -17.18 -12.80
C ILE A 191 -0.88 -18.28 -11.76
N PRO A 192 0.26 -18.99 -11.65
CA PRO A 192 0.42 -20.02 -10.64
C PRO A 192 0.28 -19.47 -9.21
N ILE A 193 0.78 -18.27 -8.94
CA ILE A 193 0.62 -17.62 -7.64
C ILE A 193 -0.85 -17.30 -7.38
N GLY A 194 -1.56 -16.78 -8.38
CA GLY A 194 -3.00 -16.50 -8.31
C GLY A 194 -3.83 -17.77 -8.06
N ILE A 195 -3.51 -18.90 -8.73
CA ILE A 195 -4.17 -20.18 -8.50
C ILE A 195 -3.97 -20.63 -7.04
N VAL A 196 -2.76 -20.57 -6.51
CA VAL A 196 -2.48 -20.92 -5.10
C VAL A 196 -3.26 -20.03 -4.14
N ALA A 197 -3.29 -18.71 -4.41
CA ALA A 197 -4.04 -17.76 -3.62
C ALA A 197 -5.56 -18.03 -3.68
N PHE A 198 -6.10 -18.31 -4.87
CA PHE A 198 -7.51 -18.57 -5.06
C PHE A 198 -7.95 -19.86 -4.36
N VAL A 199 -7.26 -20.98 -4.65
CA VAL A 199 -7.55 -22.28 -4.04
C VAL A 199 -7.40 -22.21 -2.52
N GLY A 200 -6.31 -21.65 -2.02
CA GLY A 200 -6.10 -21.44 -0.60
C GLY A 200 -7.22 -20.61 0.05
N ALA A 201 -7.66 -19.54 -0.60
CA ALA A 201 -8.74 -18.70 -0.06
C ALA A 201 -10.09 -19.43 -0.02
N VAL A 202 -10.37 -20.30 -0.99
CA VAL A 202 -11.60 -21.11 -0.98
C VAL A 202 -11.65 -21.97 0.29
N PHE A 203 -10.55 -22.62 0.65
CA PHE A 203 -10.50 -23.57 1.77
C PHE A 203 -10.26 -22.92 3.13
N PHE A 204 -9.38 -21.92 3.22
CA PHE A 204 -8.90 -21.40 4.51
C PHE A 204 -9.53 -20.07 4.93
N VAL A 205 -10.09 -19.27 3.99
CA VAL A 205 -10.70 -17.99 4.32
C VAL A 205 -12.21 -18.16 4.48
N LYS A 206 -12.76 -17.73 5.62
CA LYS A 206 -14.22 -17.69 5.85
C LYS A 206 -14.79 -16.38 5.33
N GLU A 207 -16.05 -16.41 4.87
CA GLU A 207 -16.73 -15.19 4.42
C GLU A 207 -16.93 -14.23 5.60
N SER A 208 -16.73 -12.95 5.32
CA SER A 208 -16.98 -11.86 6.25
C SER A 208 -17.49 -10.66 5.48
N ARG A 209 -18.56 -10.06 5.98
CA ARG A 209 -19.11 -8.81 5.44
C ARG A 209 -19.61 -7.94 6.57
N SER A 210 -19.73 -6.64 6.33
CA SER A 210 -20.36 -5.75 7.29
C SER A 210 -21.89 -5.91 7.24
N LEU A 211 -22.51 -6.25 8.36
CA LEU A 211 -23.98 -6.37 8.47
C LEU A 211 -24.70 -5.02 8.34
N HIS A 212 -23.98 -3.93 8.50
CA HIS A 212 -24.51 -2.56 8.50
C HIS A 212 -24.37 -1.85 7.14
N ALA A 213 -23.56 -2.38 6.23
CA ALA A 213 -23.39 -1.79 4.90
C ALA A 213 -24.58 -2.15 4.00
N LYS A 214 -25.45 -1.18 3.70
CA LYS A 214 -26.69 -1.43 2.94
C LYS A 214 -26.60 -1.07 1.47
N ASN A 215 -25.93 0.01 1.11
CA ASN A 215 -25.90 0.51 -0.27
C ASN A 215 -24.50 0.96 -0.68
N LEU A 216 -24.20 0.85 -1.99
CA LEU A 216 -23.03 1.47 -2.59
C LEU A 216 -23.40 2.90 -3.02
N ASP A 217 -22.64 3.85 -2.53
CA ASP A 217 -22.76 5.23 -2.98
C ASP A 217 -22.02 5.42 -4.31
N PHE A 218 -22.72 5.21 -5.42
CA PHE A 218 -22.15 5.37 -6.76
C PHE A 218 -21.75 6.82 -7.06
N ILE A 219 -22.50 7.81 -6.56
CA ILE A 219 -22.21 9.23 -6.80
C ILE A 219 -20.93 9.61 -6.04
N GLY A 220 -20.84 9.25 -4.77
CA GLY A 220 -19.61 9.44 -3.98
C GLY A 220 -18.42 8.74 -4.61
N ALA A 221 -18.57 7.49 -5.09
CA ALA A 221 -17.51 6.77 -5.77
C ALA A 221 -17.04 7.46 -7.05
N ILE A 222 -17.95 8.00 -7.86
CA ILE A 222 -17.61 8.77 -9.09
C ILE A 222 -16.89 10.07 -8.72
N LEU A 223 -17.42 10.84 -7.77
CA LEU A 223 -16.80 12.10 -7.32
C LEU A 223 -15.41 11.89 -6.75
N LEU A 224 -15.24 10.85 -5.91
CA LEU A 224 -13.96 10.50 -5.33
C LEU A 224 -12.97 10.03 -6.41
N SER A 225 -13.41 9.17 -7.33
CA SER A 225 -12.59 8.70 -8.44
C SER A 225 -12.15 9.86 -9.35
N LEU A 226 -13.04 10.80 -9.63
CA LEU A 226 -12.72 12.00 -10.38
C LEU A 226 -11.70 12.87 -9.64
N THR A 227 -11.90 13.08 -8.34
CA THR A 227 -10.97 13.83 -7.48
C THR A 227 -9.57 13.20 -7.50
N LEU A 228 -9.49 11.91 -7.22
CA LEU A 228 -8.22 11.18 -7.17
C LEU A 228 -7.58 11.07 -8.56
N GLY A 229 -8.35 10.85 -9.61
CA GLY A 229 -7.86 10.83 -10.99
C GLY A 229 -7.26 12.18 -11.41
N CYS A 230 -7.96 13.27 -11.12
CA CYS A 230 -7.51 14.64 -11.38
C CYS A 230 -6.29 15.04 -10.52
N LEU A 231 -6.06 14.41 -9.37
CA LEU A 231 -4.87 14.60 -8.55
C LEU A 231 -3.70 13.74 -9.02
N VAL A 232 -3.93 12.44 -9.15
CA VAL A 232 -2.87 11.44 -9.36
C VAL A 232 -2.30 11.52 -10.78
N TYR A 233 -3.14 11.71 -11.80
CA TYR A 233 -2.69 11.74 -13.19
C TYR A 233 -1.66 12.87 -13.47
N PRO A 234 -1.92 14.15 -13.12
CA PRO A 234 -0.91 15.20 -13.26
C PRO A 234 0.37 14.94 -12.47
N LEU A 235 0.27 14.32 -11.29
CA LEU A 235 1.45 14.01 -10.46
C LEU A 235 2.34 12.95 -11.11
N ILE A 236 1.76 11.98 -11.81
CA ILE A 236 2.51 10.92 -12.50
C ILE A 236 3.06 11.40 -13.85
N GLU A 237 2.19 12.00 -14.68
CA GLU A 237 2.50 12.31 -16.08
C GLU A 237 2.94 13.75 -16.31
N GLY A 238 2.67 14.66 -15.36
CA GLY A 238 2.86 16.10 -15.56
C GLY A 238 4.26 16.49 -15.97
N ARG A 239 5.23 15.85 -15.39
CA ARG A 239 6.63 16.10 -15.70
C ARG A 239 7.02 15.66 -17.12
N GLU A 240 6.61 14.47 -17.54
CA GLU A 240 6.93 13.90 -18.86
C GLU A 240 6.27 14.71 -19.98
N LEU A 241 5.05 15.22 -19.71
CA LEU A 241 4.30 16.04 -20.62
C LEU A 241 4.67 17.54 -20.55
N GLY A 242 5.60 17.93 -19.65
CA GLY A 242 6.05 19.32 -19.51
C GLY A 242 5.00 20.25 -18.89
N TRP A 243 4.10 19.73 -18.03
CA TRP A 243 3.04 20.47 -17.34
C TRP A 243 2.18 21.33 -18.26
N PRO A 244 1.49 20.75 -19.25
CA PRO A 244 0.67 21.52 -20.17
C PRO A 244 -0.48 22.22 -19.42
N LYS A 245 -0.93 23.38 -19.93
CA LYS A 245 -1.93 24.23 -19.25
C LYS A 245 -3.24 23.53 -18.88
N TRP A 246 -3.64 22.50 -19.65
CA TRP A 246 -4.85 21.73 -19.33
C TRP A 246 -4.72 20.90 -18.01
N MET A 247 -3.51 20.57 -17.58
CA MET A 247 -3.29 19.92 -16.28
C MET A 247 -3.61 20.84 -15.10
N MET A 248 -3.40 22.17 -15.26
CA MET A 248 -3.88 23.13 -14.25
C MET A 248 -5.40 23.09 -14.14
N GLY A 249 -6.11 22.91 -15.28
CA GLY A 249 -7.54 22.64 -15.28
C GLY A 249 -7.93 21.38 -14.51
N MET A 250 -7.15 20.30 -14.62
CA MET A 250 -7.36 19.09 -13.80
C MET A 250 -7.16 19.35 -12.31
N VAL A 251 -6.15 20.13 -11.92
CA VAL A 251 -5.93 20.49 -10.50
C VAL A 251 -7.10 21.32 -9.98
N CYS A 252 -7.61 22.29 -10.77
CA CYS A 252 -8.82 23.04 -10.40
C CYS A 252 -10.05 22.11 -10.29
N LEU A 253 -10.23 21.20 -11.23
CA LEU A 253 -11.32 20.22 -11.20
C LEU A 253 -11.20 19.26 -10.00
N CYS A 254 -9.97 18.87 -9.61
CA CYS A 254 -9.72 18.12 -8.39
C CYS A 254 -10.24 18.85 -7.15
N ILE A 255 -9.95 20.15 -7.01
CA ILE A 255 -10.42 20.94 -5.87
C ILE A 255 -11.96 21.04 -5.87
N ILE A 256 -12.56 21.33 -7.02
CA ILE A 256 -14.02 21.45 -7.16
C ILE A 256 -14.71 20.13 -6.85
N SER A 257 -14.22 19.02 -7.41
CA SER A 257 -14.78 17.68 -7.18
C SER A 257 -14.57 17.21 -5.74
N LEU A 258 -13.45 17.56 -5.09
CA LEU A 258 -13.21 17.27 -3.67
C LEU A 258 -14.20 18.01 -2.78
N LEU A 259 -14.41 19.30 -3.01
CA LEU A 259 -15.39 20.08 -2.26
C LEU A 259 -16.81 19.56 -2.47
N GLY A 260 -17.16 19.22 -3.72
CA GLY A 260 -18.42 18.58 -4.07
C GLY A 260 -18.60 17.24 -3.37
N PHE A 261 -17.56 16.40 -3.34
CA PHE A 261 -17.53 15.13 -2.64
C PHE A 261 -17.76 15.29 -1.13
N ILE A 262 -17.00 16.19 -0.48
CA ILE A 262 -17.14 16.44 0.97
C ILE A 262 -18.57 16.94 1.30
N GLN A 263 -19.12 17.86 0.51
CA GLN A 263 -20.49 18.36 0.73
C GLN A 263 -21.54 17.27 0.52
N TYR A 264 -21.35 16.44 -0.49
CA TYR A 264 -22.26 15.34 -0.81
C TYR A 264 -22.27 14.30 0.31
N GLU A 265 -21.10 13.83 0.76
CA GLU A 265 -20.93 12.87 1.87
C GLU A 265 -21.52 13.42 3.19
N ALA A 266 -21.25 14.69 3.50
CA ALA A 266 -21.81 15.34 4.68
C ALA A 266 -23.36 15.37 4.66
N ARG A 267 -23.97 15.64 3.50
CA ARG A 267 -25.43 15.60 3.32
C ARG A 267 -25.99 14.17 3.44
N LEU A 268 -25.25 13.19 2.90
CA LEU A 268 -25.66 11.79 2.97
C LEU A 268 -25.67 11.30 4.43
N SER A 269 -24.60 11.59 5.16
CA SER A 269 -24.46 11.30 6.59
C SER A 269 -25.55 11.98 7.43
N SER A 270 -25.87 13.26 7.16
CA SER A 270 -26.93 14.00 7.89
C SER A 270 -28.33 13.42 7.67
N LYS A 271 -28.56 12.73 6.54
CA LYS A 271 -29.82 12.02 6.23
C LYS A 271 -29.88 10.59 6.79
N GLY A 272 -28.86 10.14 7.52
CA GLY A 272 -28.76 8.77 8.04
C GLY A 272 -28.57 7.70 6.95
N LEU A 273 -28.11 8.10 5.78
CA LEU A 273 -27.75 7.20 4.69
C LEU A 273 -26.26 6.79 4.81
N ASP A 274 -25.90 5.68 4.19
CA ASP A 274 -24.53 5.15 4.25
C ASP A 274 -23.58 5.89 3.28
N PRO A 275 -22.70 6.80 3.76
CA PRO A 275 -21.74 7.49 2.91
C PRO A 275 -20.63 6.53 2.44
N LEU A 276 -19.98 6.85 1.32
CA LEU A 276 -18.81 6.11 0.85
C LEU A 276 -17.64 6.26 1.82
N VAL A 277 -17.41 7.49 2.29
CA VAL A 277 -16.39 7.84 3.28
C VAL A 277 -17.05 8.50 4.49
N GLU A 278 -16.95 7.85 5.63
CA GLU A 278 -17.45 8.43 6.87
C GLU A 278 -16.52 9.57 7.35
N LEU A 279 -16.91 10.81 7.08
CA LEU A 279 -16.12 12.00 7.43
C LEU A 279 -15.86 12.10 8.94
N ALA A 280 -16.69 11.47 9.77
CA ALA A 280 -16.48 11.39 11.20
C ALA A 280 -15.18 10.69 11.60
N LEU A 281 -14.65 9.78 10.76
CA LEU A 281 -13.36 9.12 10.99
C LEU A 281 -12.20 10.15 11.08
N PHE A 282 -12.27 11.22 10.31
CA PHE A 282 -11.26 12.28 10.35
C PHE A 282 -11.30 13.15 11.62
N ARG A 283 -12.38 13.06 12.42
CA ARG A 283 -12.44 13.69 13.74
C ARG A 283 -11.59 12.92 14.77
N ASN A 284 -11.30 11.65 14.50
CA ASN A 284 -10.35 10.89 15.29
C ASN A 284 -8.93 11.34 14.95
N ARG A 285 -8.28 12.01 15.92
CA ARG A 285 -6.91 12.54 15.75
C ARG A 285 -5.91 11.45 15.38
N ARG A 286 -6.07 10.24 15.90
CA ARG A 286 -5.16 9.13 15.64
C ARG A 286 -5.28 8.66 14.19
N PHE A 287 -6.51 8.55 13.69
CA PHE A 287 -6.78 8.22 12.29
C PHE A 287 -6.18 9.26 11.33
N SER A 288 -6.48 10.54 11.55
CA SER A 288 -6.01 11.63 10.68
C SER A 288 -4.49 11.77 10.67
N LEU A 289 -3.85 11.69 11.85
CA LEU A 289 -2.39 11.69 11.95
C LEU A 289 -1.79 10.45 11.30
N GLY A 290 -2.42 9.28 11.44
CA GLY A 290 -2.00 8.04 10.80
C GLY A 290 -2.03 8.12 9.28
N ILE A 291 -3.10 8.66 8.69
CA ILE A 291 -3.22 8.89 7.24
C ILE A 291 -2.13 9.86 6.76
N LEU A 292 -1.93 10.98 7.47
CA LEU A 292 -0.91 11.97 7.12
C LEU A 292 0.52 11.39 7.21
N MET A 293 0.80 10.62 8.27
CA MET A 293 2.08 9.91 8.39
C MET A 293 2.27 8.89 7.28
N GLY A 294 1.23 8.14 6.93
CA GLY A 294 1.27 7.17 5.83
C GLY A 294 1.61 7.84 4.51
N LEU A 295 0.99 8.99 4.22
CA LEU A 295 1.26 9.79 3.03
C LEU A 295 2.73 10.25 2.99
N VAL A 296 3.21 10.88 4.06
CA VAL A 296 4.61 11.37 4.16
C VAL A 296 5.61 10.21 4.08
N PHE A 297 5.34 9.12 4.79
CA PHE A 297 6.17 7.93 4.80
C PHE A 297 6.34 7.32 3.41
N TYR A 298 5.26 7.24 2.62
CA TYR A 298 5.30 6.59 1.30
C TYR A 298 5.84 7.49 0.18
N MET A 299 6.11 8.78 0.46
CA MET A 299 6.92 9.64 -0.42
C MET A 299 8.34 9.09 -0.66
N LEU A 300 8.74 8.07 0.12
CA LEU A 300 9.94 7.25 -0.11
C LEU A 300 10.02 6.65 -1.52
N SER A 301 8.92 6.46 -2.23
CA SER A 301 8.95 5.94 -3.60
C SER A 301 9.88 6.73 -4.52
N ALA A 302 10.09 8.02 -4.26
CA ALA A 302 11.06 8.85 -4.96
C ALA A 302 12.52 8.36 -4.80
N PHE A 303 12.87 7.72 -3.67
CA PHE A 303 14.18 7.12 -3.47
C PHE A 303 14.46 6.02 -4.51
N TYR A 304 13.51 5.14 -4.76
CA TYR A 304 13.68 4.07 -5.76
C TYR A 304 14.00 4.65 -7.15
N LEU A 305 13.29 5.70 -7.55
CA LEU A 305 13.51 6.38 -8.83
C LEU A 305 14.90 7.05 -8.87
N THR A 306 15.18 7.91 -7.91
CA THR A 306 16.40 8.74 -7.90
C THR A 306 17.66 7.91 -7.69
N PHE A 307 17.60 6.85 -6.87
CA PHE A 307 18.69 5.92 -6.66
C PHE A 307 18.98 5.09 -7.92
N SER A 308 17.94 4.60 -8.60
CA SER A 308 18.06 3.90 -9.86
C SER A 308 18.75 4.77 -10.94
N LEU A 309 18.34 6.04 -11.05
CA LEU A 309 18.97 7.00 -11.96
C LEU A 309 20.43 7.28 -11.62
N TYR A 310 20.75 7.46 -10.34
CA TYR A 310 22.13 7.64 -9.89
C TYR A 310 23.00 6.43 -10.23
N LEU A 311 22.48 5.21 -10.00
CA LEU A 311 23.25 3.98 -10.30
C LEU A 311 23.42 3.73 -11.80
N GLN A 312 22.33 3.85 -12.58
CA GLN A 312 22.34 3.48 -13.99
C GLN A 312 22.88 4.61 -14.88
N ALA A 313 22.36 5.83 -14.76
CA ALA A 313 22.79 6.95 -15.58
C ALA A 313 24.07 7.62 -15.05
N GLY A 314 24.25 7.70 -13.73
CA GLY A 314 25.43 8.30 -13.10
C GLY A 314 26.64 7.36 -13.04
N LEU A 315 26.44 6.14 -12.51
CA LEU A 315 27.52 5.15 -12.31
C LEU A 315 27.63 4.12 -13.44
N HIS A 316 26.79 4.23 -14.49
CA HIS A 316 26.75 3.30 -15.63
C HIS A 316 26.60 1.83 -15.25
N LYS A 317 25.92 1.54 -14.12
CA LYS A 317 25.62 0.18 -13.69
C LYS A 317 24.52 -0.42 -14.55
N THR A 318 24.63 -1.72 -14.81
CA THR A 318 23.56 -2.46 -15.49
C THR A 318 22.30 -2.50 -14.60
N PRO A 319 21.09 -2.71 -15.17
CA PRO A 319 19.87 -2.85 -14.39
C PRO A 319 19.97 -3.93 -13.30
N LEU A 320 20.63 -5.06 -13.59
CA LEU A 320 20.87 -6.14 -12.62
C LEU A 320 21.76 -5.67 -11.46
N GLN A 321 22.85 -4.97 -11.75
CA GLN A 321 23.75 -4.42 -10.73
C GLN A 321 23.05 -3.36 -9.89
N ALA A 322 22.17 -2.55 -10.47
CA ALA A 322 21.35 -1.58 -9.74
C ALA A 322 20.33 -2.29 -8.82
N GLY A 323 19.72 -3.39 -9.28
CA GLY A 323 18.84 -4.23 -8.46
C GLY A 323 19.59 -4.86 -7.29
N ILE A 324 20.79 -5.40 -7.52
CA ILE A 324 21.63 -5.98 -6.45
C ILE A 324 22.02 -4.93 -5.42
N ALA A 325 22.34 -3.70 -5.85
CA ALA A 325 22.66 -2.59 -4.94
C ALA A 325 21.50 -2.18 -4.03
N MET A 326 20.25 -2.51 -4.39
CA MET A 326 19.06 -2.31 -3.55
C MET A 326 18.84 -3.42 -2.51
N LEU A 327 19.49 -4.58 -2.64
CA LEU A 327 19.26 -5.73 -1.75
C LEU A 327 19.52 -5.42 -0.27
N PRO A 328 20.57 -4.66 0.14
CA PRO A 328 20.76 -4.34 1.54
C PRO A 328 19.54 -3.67 2.17
N PHE A 329 18.89 -2.73 1.47
CA PHE A 329 17.66 -2.10 1.93
C PHE A 329 16.49 -3.10 1.98
N ALA A 330 16.26 -3.85 0.91
CA ALA A 330 15.11 -4.74 0.79
C ALA A 330 15.18 -5.91 1.77
N VAL A 331 16.38 -6.50 1.96
CA VAL A 331 16.62 -7.60 2.91
C VAL A 331 16.46 -7.13 4.34
N SER A 332 17.07 -5.99 4.70
CA SER A 332 16.93 -5.43 6.05
C SER A 332 15.49 -5.01 6.36
N PHE A 333 14.76 -4.46 5.38
CA PHE A 333 13.33 -4.19 5.49
C PHE A 333 12.53 -5.47 5.75
N PHE A 334 12.75 -6.52 4.97
CA PHE A 334 12.07 -7.81 5.15
C PHE A 334 12.28 -8.37 6.57
N PHE A 335 13.54 -8.51 7.01
CA PHE A 335 13.86 -9.07 8.33
C PHE A 335 13.38 -8.18 9.47
N SER A 336 13.50 -6.87 9.36
CA SER A 336 13.02 -5.94 10.38
C SER A 336 11.50 -5.96 10.52
N SER A 337 10.77 -6.02 9.39
CA SER A 337 9.32 -6.15 9.39
C SER A 337 8.89 -7.50 9.99
N ALA A 338 9.54 -8.60 9.60
CA ALA A 338 9.31 -9.92 10.17
C ALA A 338 9.65 -9.98 11.67
N ALA A 339 10.76 -9.39 12.10
CA ALA A 339 11.14 -9.29 13.52
C ALA A 339 10.12 -8.49 14.34
N SER A 340 9.49 -7.47 13.74
CA SER A 340 8.39 -6.73 14.37
C SER A 340 7.17 -7.61 14.68
N ALA A 341 7.01 -8.75 13.99
CA ALA A 341 5.99 -9.75 14.29
C ALA A 341 6.24 -10.51 15.59
N LEU A 342 7.51 -10.63 15.98
CA LEU A 342 7.93 -11.34 17.20
C LEU A 342 7.85 -10.45 18.45
N ASP A 343 8.03 -9.14 18.29
CA ASP A 343 7.95 -8.18 19.40
C ASP A 343 6.52 -7.66 19.57
N THR A 344 5.77 -8.30 20.45
CA THR A 344 4.39 -7.91 20.79
C THR A 344 4.30 -6.77 21.79
N ARG A 345 5.42 -6.32 22.34
CA ARG A 345 5.43 -5.21 23.29
C ARG A 345 5.13 -3.91 22.56
N VAL A 346 4.05 -3.27 22.94
CA VAL A 346 3.71 -1.93 22.45
C VAL A 346 4.73 -0.95 23.05
N ARG A 347 5.75 -0.63 22.26
CA ARG A 347 6.73 0.39 22.65
C ARG A 347 6.31 1.69 21.97
N SER A 348 5.84 2.66 22.74
CA SER A 348 5.41 3.98 22.24
C SER A 348 6.50 4.71 21.45
N TYR A 349 7.77 4.43 21.75
CA TYR A 349 8.91 5.01 21.04
C TYR A 349 9.36 4.25 19.77
N ALA A 350 8.75 3.08 19.46
CA ALA A 350 9.20 2.29 18.32
C ALA A 350 8.95 2.98 16.98
N LEU A 351 7.85 3.72 16.86
CA LEU A 351 7.52 4.46 15.65
C LEU A 351 8.47 5.65 15.42
N PRO A 352 8.70 6.55 16.40
CA PRO A 352 9.73 7.59 16.29
C PRO A 352 11.14 7.04 16.05
N ALA A 353 11.52 5.94 16.73
CA ALA A 353 12.82 5.30 16.53
C ALA A 353 12.99 4.75 15.11
N GLY A 354 11.95 4.17 14.53
CA GLY A 354 11.97 3.70 13.14
C GLY A 354 12.15 4.86 12.14
N PHE A 355 11.47 5.99 12.34
CA PHE A 355 11.69 7.19 11.53
C PHE A 355 13.11 7.74 11.73
N ALA A 356 13.63 7.79 12.96
CA ALA A 356 15.00 8.24 13.23
C ALA A 356 16.04 7.35 12.53
N LEU A 357 15.86 6.03 12.54
CA LEU A 357 16.72 5.12 11.79
C LEU A 357 16.71 5.39 10.28
N GLN A 358 15.53 5.69 9.71
CA GLN A 358 15.44 6.08 8.29
C GLN A 358 16.18 7.40 8.02
N VAL A 359 16.00 8.41 8.89
CA VAL A 359 16.70 9.70 8.80
C VAL A 359 18.22 9.48 8.79
N ILE A 360 18.74 8.67 9.72
CA ILE A 360 20.17 8.34 9.81
C ILE A 360 20.61 7.58 8.54
N GLY A 361 19.89 6.52 8.18
CA GLY A 361 20.26 5.67 7.05
C GLY A 361 20.27 6.43 5.72
N PHE A 362 19.22 7.18 5.39
CA PHE A 362 19.19 7.99 4.16
C PHE A 362 20.13 9.20 4.23
N GLY A 363 20.42 9.73 5.42
CA GLY A 363 21.48 10.73 5.63
C GLY A 363 22.85 10.17 5.25
N ILE A 364 23.19 8.97 5.72
CA ILE A 364 24.42 8.27 5.34
C ILE A 364 24.48 8.04 3.83
N VAL A 365 23.39 7.52 3.23
CA VAL A 365 23.30 7.28 1.77
C VAL A 365 23.53 8.58 0.99
N ALA A 366 22.93 9.70 1.42
CA ALA A 366 23.12 11.01 0.81
C ALA A 366 24.58 11.49 0.86
N LEU A 367 25.22 11.37 2.01
CA LEU A 367 26.61 11.77 2.22
C LEU A 367 27.58 10.87 1.43
N CYS A 368 27.37 9.55 1.47
CA CYS A 368 28.20 8.61 0.73
C CYS A 368 28.13 8.84 -0.78
N ALA A 369 26.93 9.10 -1.31
CA ALA A 369 26.76 9.44 -2.72
C ALA A 369 27.45 10.78 -3.06
N ARG A 370 27.30 11.81 -2.21
CA ARG A 370 27.83 13.16 -2.43
C ARG A 370 29.35 13.20 -2.49
N TYR A 371 29.98 12.50 -1.56
CA TYR A 371 31.44 12.54 -1.37
C TYR A 371 32.15 11.27 -1.81
N GLN A 372 31.43 10.35 -2.51
CA GLN A 372 31.95 9.06 -2.97
C GLN A 372 32.62 8.25 -1.84
N LEU A 373 32.02 8.31 -0.63
CA LEU A 373 32.51 7.60 0.54
C LEU A 373 32.05 6.14 0.52
N ARG A 374 32.74 5.29 1.27
CA ARG A 374 32.27 3.94 1.62
C ARG A 374 31.18 4.08 2.70
N GLY A 375 30.23 3.12 2.73
CA GLY A 375 29.16 3.14 3.74
C GLY A 375 27.75 3.26 3.16
N LEU A 376 27.62 3.20 1.84
CA LEU A 376 26.33 3.29 1.16
C LEU A 376 25.42 2.09 1.54
N GLU A 377 25.99 0.89 1.64
CA GLU A 377 25.26 -0.34 1.98
C GLU A 377 24.80 -0.30 3.44
N GLU A 378 25.62 0.16 4.36
CA GLU A 378 25.30 0.34 5.78
C GLU A 378 24.17 1.35 5.97
N GLY A 379 24.18 2.45 5.21
CA GLY A 379 23.10 3.41 5.17
C GLY A 379 21.80 2.80 4.69
N LEU A 380 21.85 1.98 3.63
CA LEU A 380 20.69 1.26 3.10
C LEU A 380 20.15 0.24 4.10
N VAL A 381 21.01 -0.50 4.81
CA VAL A 381 20.59 -1.43 5.86
C VAL A 381 19.89 -0.67 6.98
N CYS A 382 20.47 0.42 7.46
CA CYS A 382 19.88 1.24 8.51
C CYS A 382 18.51 1.80 8.11
N ALA A 383 18.38 2.34 6.90
CA ALA A 383 17.12 2.85 6.36
C ALA A 383 16.06 1.73 6.21
N GLY A 384 16.47 0.53 5.73
CA GLY A 384 15.58 -0.62 5.57
C GLY A 384 15.06 -1.15 6.91
N ILE A 385 15.91 -1.20 7.95
CA ILE A 385 15.48 -1.56 9.31
C ILE A 385 14.42 -0.57 9.79
N GLY A 386 14.67 0.74 9.65
CA GLY A 386 13.72 1.78 10.02
C GLY A 386 12.40 1.65 9.27
N PHE A 387 12.43 1.36 7.97
CA PHE A 387 11.24 1.17 7.13
C PHE A 387 10.39 -0.01 7.61
N GLY A 388 11.01 -1.15 7.92
CA GLY A 388 10.31 -2.34 8.42
C GLY A 388 9.70 -2.15 9.82
N ILE A 389 10.25 -1.26 10.63
CA ILE A 389 9.66 -0.88 11.92
C ILE A 389 8.45 0.04 11.72
N VAL A 390 8.53 1.02 10.83
CA VAL A 390 7.52 2.08 10.65
C VAL A 390 6.28 1.57 9.94
N MET A 391 6.44 0.82 8.84
CA MET A 391 5.34 0.44 7.96
C MET A 391 4.16 -0.23 8.67
N PRO A 392 4.32 -1.34 9.42
CA PRO A 392 3.20 -1.99 10.08
C PRO A 392 2.56 -1.12 11.17
N ARG A 393 3.33 -0.23 11.81
CA ARG A 393 2.86 0.65 12.88
C ARG A 393 2.06 1.84 12.35
N VAL A 394 2.44 2.41 11.22
CA VAL A 394 1.65 3.45 10.54
C VAL A 394 0.31 2.87 10.10
N ILE A 395 0.29 1.68 9.50
CA ILE A 395 -0.95 1.01 9.12
C ILE A 395 -1.81 0.75 10.36
N LYS A 396 -1.23 0.21 11.44
CA LYS A 396 -1.93 -0.02 12.71
C LYS A 396 -2.51 1.27 13.31
N ALA A 397 -1.80 2.40 13.22
CA ALA A 397 -2.27 3.68 13.72
C ALA A 397 -3.56 4.14 13.04
N VAL A 398 -3.76 3.77 11.78
CA VAL A 398 -4.98 4.10 11.04
C VAL A 398 -6.11 3.10 11.29
N ILE A 399 -5.83 1.79 11.14
CA ILE A 399 -6.90 0.77 11.17
C ILE A 399 -7.17 0.20 12.56
N GLY A 400 -6.27 0.41 13.52
CA GLY A 400 -6.28 -0.29 14.82
C GLY A 400 -7.51 0.00 15.69
N ASP A 401 -8.01 1.23 15.67
CA ASP A 401 -9.11 1.68 16.53
C ASP A 401 -10.45 1.81 15.76
N ILE A 402 -10.50 1.33 14.51
CA ILE A 402 -11.72 1.43 13.69
C ILE A 402 -12.57 0.18 13.89
N ASP A 403 -13.89 0.38 13.95
CA ASP A 403 -14.86 -0.72 14.03
C ASP A 403 -14.71 -1.68 12.84
N GLU A 404 -14.95 -2.97 13.09
CA GLU A 404 -14.88 -4.02 12.06
C GLU A 404 -15.82 -3.76 10.88
N ARG A 405 -16.94 -3.06 11.12
CA ARG A 405 -17.91 -2.65 10.08
C ARG A 405 -17.30 -1.73 9.01
N HIS A 406 -16.27 -0.94 9.36
CA HIS A 406 -15.59 -0.01 8.45
C HIS A 406 -14.17 -0.48 8.05
N ALA A 407 -13.82 -1.74 8.35
CA ALA A 407 -12.47 -2.25 8.14
C ALA A 407 -12.03 -2.20 6.67
N GLY A 408 -12.91 -2.51 5.73
CA GLY A 408 -12.63 -2.45 4.29
C GLY A 408 -12.41 -1.02 3.82
N LEU A 409 -13.30 -0.10 4.22
CA LEU A 409 -13.18 1.33 3.93
C LEU A 409 -11.85 1.89 4.45
N ALA A 410 -11.54 1.68 5.73
CA ALA A 410 -10.31 2.17 6.34
C ALA A 410 -9.06 1.59 5.66
N SER A 411 -9.08 0.32 5.29
CA SER A 411 -8.01 -0.33 4.55
C SER A 411 -7.81 0.31 3.17
N GLY A 412 -8.90 0.59 2.46
CA GLY A 412 -8.86 1.30 1.17
C GLY A 412 -8.27 2.71 1.33
N MET A 413 -8.67 3.45 2.37
CA MET A 413 -8.17 4.81 2.65
C MET A 413 -6.66 4.82 2.95
N VAL A 414 -6.18 3.86 3.76
CA VAL A 414 -4.74 3.69 4.02
C VAL A 414 -4.00 3.47 2.71
N MET A 415 -4.43 2.49 1.92
CA MET A 415 -3.78 2.17 0.65
C MET A 415 -3.77 3.36 -0.31
N THR A 416 -4.88 4.09 -0.42
CA THR A 416 -4.97 5.31 -1.25
C THR A 416 -4.02 6.39 -0.73
N ALA A 417 -3.93 6.62 0.58
CA ALA A 417 -3.00 7.58 1.16
C ALA A 417 -1.54 7.23 0.84
N LEU A 418 -1.17 5.93 0.92
CA LEU A 418 0.16 5.47 0.53
C LEU A 418 0.42 5.73 -0.96
N GLN A 419 -0.54 5.47 -1.85
CA GLN A 419 -0.36 5.71 -3.29
C GLN A 419 -0.27 7.20 -3.65
N ILE A 420 -1.09 8.05 -3.01
CA ILE A 420 -0.98 9.50 -3.15
C ILE A 420 0.39 9.98 -2.65
N GLY A 421 0.85 9.46 -1.51
CA GLY A 421 2.19 9.73 -0.98
C GLY A 421 3.28 9.34 -1.97
N SER A 422 3.17 8.16 -2.60
CA SER A 422 4.07 7.71 -3.66
C SER A 422 4.12 8.70 -4.84
N ALA A 423 2.95 9.08 -5.36
CA ALA A 423 2.86 10.00 -6.49
C ALA A 423 3.42 11.40 -6.14
N LEU A 424 3.08 11.93 -4.95
CA LEU A 424 3.64 13.19 -4.45
C LEU A 424 5.16 13.11 -4.27
N GLY A 425 5.67 12.00 -3.74
CA GLY A 425 7.11 11.78 -3.60
C GLY A 425 7.84 11.86 -4.94
N ILE A 426 7.34 11.15 -5.94
CA ILE A 426 7.91 11.16 -7.29
C ILE A 426 7.83 12.57 -7.90
N ALA A 427 6.69 13.26 -7.77
CA ALA A 427 6.51 14.60 -8.32
C ALA A 427 7.41 15.64 -7.62
N ILE A 428 7.46 15.64 -6.29
CA ILE A 428 8.17 16.67 -5.51
C ILE A 428 9.67 16.32 -5.41
N VAL A 429 10.00 15.17 -4.82
CA VAL A 429 11.41 14.79 -4.56
C VAL A 429 12.09 14.36 -5.87
N GLY A 430 11.39 13.61 -6.73
CA GLY A 430 11.89 13.26 -8.06
C GLY A 430 12.03 14.49 -8.96
N GLY A 431 11.06 15.41 -8.93
CA GLY A 431 11.15 16.72 -9.62
C GLY A 431 12.38 17.52 -9.18
N PHE A 432 12.61 17.60 -7.87
CA PHE A 432 13.77 18.30 -7.31
C PHE A 432 15.11 17.68 -7.72
N PHE A 433 15.17 16.34 -7.87
CA PHE A 433 16.33 15.65 -8.44
C PHE A 433 16.69 16.21 -9.82
N TYR A 434 15.72 16.36 -10.71
CA TYR A 434 15.99 16.82 -12.08
C TYR A 434 16.30 18.31 -12.16
N VAL A 435 15.68 19.13 -11.30
CA VAL A 435 16.06 20.54 -11.18
C VAL A 435 17.50 20.65 -10.68
N SER A 436 17.91 19.81 -9.73
CA SER A 436 19.28 19.76 -9.21
C SER A 436 20.29 19.21 -10.23
N LEU A 437 19.86 18.32 -11.12
CA LEU A 437 20.69 17.74 -12.18
C LEU A 437 20.94 18.75 -13.30
N GLY A 438 19.92 19.52 -13.70
CA GLY A 438 19.99 20.45 -14.82
C GLY A 438 20.25 19.74 -16.15
N ALA A 439 21.07 20.32 -17.02
CA ALA A 439 21.49 19.76 -18.30
C ALA A 439 22.77 18.93 -18.20
N GLU A 440 23.37 18.79 -17.01
CA GLU A 440 24.62 18.07 -16.81
C GLU A 440 24.41 16.56 -16.79
N THR A 441 25.33 15.80 -17.43
CA THR A 441 25.29 14.32 -17.48
C THR A 441 26.49 13.68 -16.76
N SER A 442 27.27 14.45 -16.00
CA SER A 442 28.43 13.95 -15.28
C SER A 442 28.06 13.14 -14.04
N LEU A 443 28.91 12.20 -13.62
CA LEU A 443 28.75 11.46 -12.37
C LEU A 443 28.55 12.40 -11.17
N HIS A 444 29.34 13.47 -11.10
CA HIS A 444 29.23 14.45 -10.00
C HIS A 444 27.88 15.17 -9.99
N ALA A 445 27.30 15.46 -11.16
CA ALA A 445 25.96 16.04 -11.25
C ALA A 445 24.88 15.08 -10.76
N TYR A 446 24.93 13.80 -11.19
CA TYR A 446 24.03 12.77 -10.68
C TYR A 446 24.16 12.54 -9.17
N ALA A 447 25.39 12.48 -8.65
CA ALA A 447 25.67 12.33 -7.22
C ALA A 447 25.12 13.51 -6.41
N ARG A 448 25.33 14.74 -6.90
CA ARG A 448 24.80 15.98 -6.31
C ARG A 448 23.27 15.97 -6.32
N ALA A 449 22.64 15.70 -7.45
CA ALA A 449 21.20 15.67 -7.60
C ALA A 449 20.55 14.61 -6.71
N PHE A 450 21.14 13.43 -6.64
CA PHE A 450 20.67 12.36 -5.75
C PHE A 450 20.80 12.74 -4.28
N SER A 451 21.97 13.26 -3.85
CA SER A 451 22.18 13.69 -2.47
C SER A 451 21.20 14.80 -2.06
N ASN A 452 20.97 15.81 -2.92
CA ASN A 452 20.00 16.87 -2.67
C ASN A 452 18.58 16.34 -2.50
N SER A 453 18.17 15.38 -3.34
CA SER A 453 16.87 14.71 -3.27
C SER A 453 16.73 13.91 -1.98
N MET A 454 17.81 13.24 -1.55
CA MET A 454 17.80 12.51 -0.28
C MET A 454 17.75 13.44 0.91
N ALA A 455 18.41 14.61 0.86
CA ALA A 455 18.29 15.62 1.91
C ALA A 455 16.83 16.12 2.07
N MET A 456 16.13 16.34 0.96
CA MET A 456 14.70 16.67 0.98
C MET A 456 13.86 15.51 1.54
N HIS A 457 14.16 14.27 1.15
CA HIS A 457 13.48 13.09 1.68
C HIS A 457 13.71 12.94 3.20
N VAL A 458 14.94 13.17 3.68
CA VAL A 458 15.27 13.17 5.11
C VAL A 458 14.46 14.24 5.87
N ALA A 459 14.27 15.43 5.30
CA ALA A 459 13.42 16.45 5.90
C ALA A 459 11.95 15.99 6.06
N LEU A 460 11.41 15.28 5.05
CA LEU A 460 10.07 14.67 5.13
C LEU A 460 10.00 13.58 6.20
N LEU A 461 11.03 12.77 6.35
CA LEU A 461 11.10 11.75 7.40
C LEU A 461 11.18 12.37 8.80
N ILE A 462 11.88 13.50 8.96
CA ILE A 462 11.90 14.28 10.22
C ILE A 462 10.47 14.77 10.53
N LEU A 463 9.73 15.25 9.52
CA LEU A 463 8.32 15.61 9.70
C LEU A 463 7.49 14.39 10.14
N GLY A 464 7.69 13.23 9.51
CA GLY A 464 7.05 11.96 9.90
C GLY A 464 7.37 11.55 11.34
N CYS A 465 8.63 11.72 11.76
CA CYS A 465 9.06 11.51 13.13
C CYS A 465 8.34 12.46 14.11
N ALA A 466 8.28 13.75 13.80
CA ALA A 466 7.56 14.74 14.61
C ALA A 466 6.07 14.43 14.73
N LEU A 467 5.41 14.05 13.62
CA LEU A 467 4.02 13.63 13.64
C LEU A 467 3.81 12.37 14.51
N SER A 468 4.77 11.44 14.50
CA SER A 468 4.69 10.22 15.32
C SER A 468 4.75 10.50 16.82
N LEU A 469 5.45 11.56 17.24
CA LEU A 469 5.48 12.01 18.65
C LEU A 469 4.16 12.67 19.06
N CYS A 470 3.37 13.18 18.11
CA CYS A 470 2.06 13.77 18.36
C CYS A 470 0.93 12.75 18.45
N LEU A 471 1.21 11.46 18.17
CA LEU A 471 0.20 10.40 18.29
C LEU A 471 -0.22 10.23 19.77
N PRO A 472 -1.54 10.21 20.05
CA PRO A 472 -2.03 9.82 21.36
C PRO A 472 -1.56 8.41 21.69
N GLY A 473 -1.00 8.22 22.92
CA GLY A 473 -0.59 6.90 23.40
C GLY A 473 -1.73 5.87 23.28
N GLU A 474 -1.39 4.62 23.03
CA GLU A 474 -2.38 3.53 23.15
C GLU A 474 -2.87 3.52 24.61
N ARG A 475 -4.16 3.75 24.83
CA ARG A 475 -4.74 3.52 26.15
C ARG A 475 -4.57 2.03 26.43
N PRO A 476 -3.94 1.62 27.55
CA PRO A 476 -3.95 0.21 27.92
C PRO A 476 -5.44 -0.19 27.97
N ILE A 477 -5.78 -1.30 27.32
CA ILE A 477 -7.10 -1.92 27.49
C ILE A 477 -7.16 -2.29 28.94
N THR A 478 -7.77 -1.43 29.76
CA THR A 478 -8.17 -1.78 31.10
C THR A 478 -9.25 -2.83 30.89
N LEU A 479 -8.87 -4.11 31.04
CA LEU A 479 -9.83 -5.15 31.26
C LEU A 479 -10.64 -4.66 32.48
N CYS A 480 -11.85 -4.17 32.23
CA CYS A 480 -12.84 -4.07 33.27
C CYS A 480 -13.07 -5.53 33.71
N VAL A 481 -12.24 -5.99 34.65
CA VAL A 481 -12.59 -7.12 35.50
C VAL A 481 -13.80 -6.63 36.27
N ASP A 482 -14.95 -7.13 35.84
CA ASP A 482 -16.21 -6.86 36.43
C ASP A 482 -16.13 -7.15 37.95
N SER A 483 -16.05 -6.08 38.74
CA SER A 483 -16.00 -6.17 40.21
C SER A 483 -17.34 -6.65 40.81
N SER A 484 -18.25 -7.13 39.96
CA SER A 484 -19.56 -7.67 40.40
C SER A 484 -19.47 -9.09 40.99
N GLN A 485 -18.33 -9.80 40.91
CA GLN A 485 -18.21 -11.13 41.54
C GLN A 485 -17.73 -11.12 43.00
N ASN A 486 -17.32 -9.96 43.53
CA ASN A 486 -16.85 -9.90 44.94
C ASN A 486 -17.91 -9.51 45.97
N SER A 487 -19.12 -9.14 45.54
CA SER A 487 -20.23 -8.83 46.48
C SER A 487 -21.07 -10.06 46.89
N ALA A 488 -20.86 -11.23 46.28
CA ALA A 488 -21.60 -12.45 46.62
C ALA A 488 -20.93 -13.32 47.69
N LYS A 489 -19.76 -12.96 48.22
CA LYS A 489 -19.08 -13.72 49.31
C LYS A 489 -19.08 -13.04 50.68
N ALA A 490 -19.84 -11.97 50.87
CA ALA A 490 -19.94 -11.27 52.16
C ALA A 490 -21.25 -11.52 52.92
N PHE A 491 -22.08 -12.47 52.47
CA PHE A 491 -23.27 -12.94 53.20
C PHE A 491 -23.30 -14.49 53.20
N HIS A 492 -22.46 -15.08 54.02
CA HIS A 492 -22.70 -16.37 54.70
C HIS A 492 -21.84 -16.44 55.96
#